data_2d30c8a6135b2969d24b0a195b8d8af3
#
_entry.id   2d30c8a6135b2969d24b0a195b8d8af3
#
_cell.length_a   1.000
_cell.length_b   1.000
_cell.length_c   1.000
_cell.angle_alpha   90.00
_cell.angle_beta   90.00
_cell.angle_gamma   90.00
#
_symmetry.space_group_name_H-M   'P 1'
#
loop_
_entity.id
_entity.type
_entity.pdbx_description
1 polymer ?
#
loop_
_entity_poly.entity_id
_entity_poly.type
_entity_poly.pdbx_seq_one_letter_code
_entity_poly.pdbx_strand_id
1 'polypeptide(L)'
;YRGCLLGLAVGDAMGYTVDNRSWQEIQEDYGPNGLLGYDLVNGYADVTSYTQLAAFTCNGLLFGLTRGQMLGKMAPFIKYVGMSSREWAASQRPWGRPTRNYCWLLRKAELCRRHCMDTRMLDTLSRQTLGTPETPANNYDSPGGITTAIGVGLFFHEDRTDQHEIDLLGAETVALTQGSPSAFLSGAVLAHIMSRLIRQPHLPLKRLVAEAVEAMKEQFGHQYS
;
A
#
# COMPACT_ATOMS: atom_id res chain seq x y z
N TYR A 1 2.83 0.10 -15.42
CA TYR A 1 2.54 -0.91 -14.39
C TYR A 1 3.81 -1.59 -13.89
N ARG A 2 4.45 -2.41 -14.75
CA ARG A 2 5.61 -3.22 -14.36
C ARG A 2 6.76 -2.40 -13.78
N GLY A 3 7.10 -1.26 -14.42
CA GLY A 3 8.15 -0.37 -13.94
C GLY A 3 7.85 0.22 -12.56
N CYS A 4 6.59 0.55 -12.27
CA CYS A 4 6.18 1.09 -10.98
C CYS A 4 6.33 0.04 -9.86
N LEU A 5 5.80 -1.17 -10.05
CA LEU A 5 5.89 -2.23 -9.04
C LEU A 5 7.32 -2.73 -8.83
N LEU A 6 8.12 -2.81 -9.89
CA LEU A 6 9.55 -3.14 -9.77
C LEU A 6 10.33 -1.99 -9.10
N GLY A 7 10.01 -0.73 -9.42
CA GLY A 7 10.62 0.43 -8.78
C GLY A 7 10.34 0.49 -7.28
N LEU A 8 9.10 0.16 -6.88
CA LEU A 8 8.75 0.01 -5.46
C LEU A 8 9.61 -1.07 -4.79
N ALA A 9 9.69 -2.26 -5.40
CA ALA A 9 10.46 -3.38 -4.85
C ALA A 9 11.96 -3.07 -4.77
N VAL A 10 12.53 -2.39 -5.78
CA VAL A 10 13.91 -1.95 -5.81
C VAL A 10 14.20 -0.94 -4.69
N GLY A 11 13.32 0.07 -4.53
CA GLY A 11 13.47 1.08 -3.49
C GLY A 11 13.34 0.50 -2.08
N ASP A 12 12.35 -0.38 -1.88
CA ASP A 12 12.12 -1.08 -0.62
C ASP A 12 13.33 -1.97 -0.24
N ALA A 13 13.81 -2.78 -1.18
CA ALA A 13 14.95 -3.67 -0.95
C ALA A 13 16.26 -2.89 -0.71
N MET A 14 16.43 -1.71 -1.34
CA MET A 14 17.60 -0.86 -1.09
C MET A 14 17.53 -0.20 0.28
N GLY A 15 16.33 0.22 0.72
CA GLY A 15 16.12 0.87 2.02
C GLY A 15 16.10 -0.10 3.21
N TYR A 16 15.96 -1.39 2.98
CA TYR A 16 15.69 -2.38 4.03
C TYR A 16 16.69 -2.38 5.18
N THR A 17 17.99 -2.32 4.88
CA THR A 17 19.05 -2.40 5.89
C THR A 17 19.27 -1.09 6.65
N VAL A 18 18.70 0.01 6.16
CA VAL A 18 18.77 1.35 6.78
C VAL A 18 17.44 1.83 7.34
N ASP A 19 16.38 1.04 7.23
CA ASP A 19 15.05 1.39 7.76
C ASP A 19 15.12 1.57 9.29
N ASN A 20 14.49 2.62 9.77
CA ASN A 20 14.47 3.02 11.20
C ASN A 20 15.86 3.35 11.81
N ARG A 21 16.88 3.63 11.00
CA ARG A 21 18.20 4.07 11.44
C ARG A 21 18.36 5.59 11.30
N SER A 22 19.05 6.20 12.25
CA SER A 22 19.45 7.59 12.15
C SER A 22 20.51 7.79 11.06
N TRP A 23 20.58 9.01 10.51
CA TRP A 23 21.62 9.35 9.54
C TRP A 23 23.02 9.13 10.07
N GLN A 24 23.26 9.39 11.36
CA GLN A 24 24.55 9.15 12.00
C GLN A 24 24.94 7.66 11.97
N GLU A 25 24.02 6.76 12.35
CA GLU A 25 24.25 5.30 12.31
C GLU A 25 24.49 4.80 10.89
N ILE A 26 23.79 5.39 9.91
CA ILE A 26 24.01 5.05 8.49
C ILE A 26 25.40 5.51 8.04
N GLN A 27 25.85 6.70 8.46
CA GLN A 27 27.19 7.18 8.12
C GLN A 27 28.31 6.39 8.81
N GLU A 28 28.09 5.94 10.03
CA GLU A 28 29.05 5.10 10.76
C GLU A 28 29.32 3.77 10.05
N ASP A 29 28.27 3.16 9.49
CA ASP A 29 28.38 1.85 8.83
C ASP A 29 28.74 1.93 7.34
N TYR A 30 28.24 2.94 6.62
CA TYR A 30 28.36 3.05 5.16
C TYR A 30 29.19 4.24 4.69
N GLY A 31 29.75 5.03 5.63
CA GLY A 31 30.55 6.21 5.32
C GLY A 31 29.73 7.49 5.06
N PRO A 32 30.41 8.60 4.74
CA PRO A 32 29.79 9.94 4.72
C PRO A 32 28.70 10.11 3.65
N ASN A 33 28.68 9.28 2.62
CA ASN A 33 27.69 9.31 1.56
C ASN A 33 26.50 8.36 1.81
N GLY A 34 26.50 7.63 2.92
CA GLY A 34 25.48 6.64 3.24
C GLY A 34 25.50 5.42 2.32
N LEU A 35 24.38 4.73 2.24
CA LEU A 35 24.22 3.51 1.44
C LEU A 35 24.20 3.84 -0.07
N LEU A 36 25.20 3.37 -0.82
CA LEU A 36 25.34 3.62 -2.26
C LEU A 36 24.94 2.42 -3.14
N GLY A 37 24.52 1.33 -2.57
CA GLY A 37 24.12 0.11 -3.26
C GLY A 37 23.36 -0.83 -2.34
N TYR A 38 22.99 -2.00 -2.84
CA TYR A 38 22.32 -2.98 -2.01
C TYR A 38 23.25 -3.54 -0.94
N ASP A 39 22.80 -3.54 0.30
CA ASP A 39 23.37 -4.35 1.36
C ASP A 39 22.61 -5.67 1.44
N LEU A 40 23.31 -6.78 1.16
CA LEU A 40 22.68 -8.07 0.98
C LEU A 40 22.53 -8.81 2.32
N VAL A 41 21.31 -9.12 2.71
CA VAL A 41 21.02 -9.97 3.86
C VAL A 41 20.94 -11.43 3.38
N ASN A 42 21.85 -12.28 3.86
CA ASN A 42 21.99 -13.68 3.43
C ASN A 42 22.15 -13.85 1.90
N GLY A 43 22.82 -12.89 1.24
CA GLY A 43 23.06 -12.92 -0.20
C GLY A 43 21.91 -12.43 -1.06
N TYR A 44 20.87 -11.83 -0.46
CA TYR A 44 19.71 -11.31 -1.16
C TYR A 44 19.42 -9.86 -0.76
N ALA A 45 19.03 -9.03 -1.74
CA ALA A 45 18.34 -7.77 -1.51
C ALA A 45 16.83 -8.12 -1.42
N ASP A 46 16.32 -8.28 -0.20
CA ASP A 46 14.95 -8.73 0.04
C ASP A 46 13.98 -7.56 0.16
N VAL A 47 12.71 -7.79 -0.18
CA VAL A 47 11.64 -6.81 -0.04
C VAL A 47 10.96 -6.95 1.32
N THR A 48 10.43 -5.84 1.84
CA THR A 48 9.77 -5.81 3.14
C THR A 48 8.23 -5.84 3.04
N SER A 49 7.58 -5.57 4.15
CA SER A 49 6.12 -5.41 4.24
C SER A 49 5.57 -4.34 3.30
N TYR A 50 6.35 -3.34 2.91
CA TYR A 50 5.92 -2.28 1.99
C TYR A 50 5.57 -2.84 0.60
N THR A 51 6.50 -3.58 -0.01
CA THR A 51 6.26 -4.24 -1.30
C THR A 51 5.25 -5.37 -1.19
N GLN A 52 5.36 -6.18 -0.12
CA GLN A 52 4.46 -7.30 0.10
C GLN A 52 3.01 -6.83 0.17
N LEU A 53 2.69 -5.87 1.03
CA LEU A 53 1.32 -5.41 1.23
C LEU A 53 0.76 -4.69 -0.01
N ALA A 54 1.58 -3.93 -0.73
CA ALA A 54 1.19 -3.36 -2.02
C ALA A 54 0.82 -4.44 -3.05
N ALA A 55 1.60 -5.52 -3.13
CA ALA A 55 1.30 -6.66 -4.01
C ALA A 55 0.00 -7.38 -3.60
N PHE A 56 -0.23 -7.58 -2.28
CA PHE A 56 -1.46 -8.16 -1.77
C PHE A 56 -2.68 -7.25 -1.99
N THR A 57 -2.51 -5.94 -1.99
CA THR A 57 -3.56 -5.00 -2.41
C THR A 57 -3.93 -5.22 -3.87
N CYS A 58 -2.96 -5.30 -4.77
CA CYS A 58 -3.21 -5.62 -6.18
C CYS A 58 -3.93 -6.98 -6.33
N ASN A 59 -3.52 -8.00 -5.56
CA ASN A 59 -4.21 -9.29 -5.56
C ASN A 59 -5.68 -9.16 -5.15
N GLY A 60 -5.98 -8.38 -4.11
CA GLY A 60 -7.36 -8.13 -3.65
C GLY A 60 -8.21 -7.47 -4.74
N LEU A 61 -7.69 -6.45 -5.40
CA LEU A 61 -8.38 -5.75 -6.50
C LEU A 61 -8.66 -6.69 -7.68
N LEU A 62 -7.67 -7.47 -8.13
CA LEU A 62 -7.82 -8.44 -9.21
C LEU A 62 -8.81 -9.56 -8.84
N PHE A 63 -8.76 -10.04 -7.59
CA PHE A 63 -9.71 -11.03 -7.10
C PHE A 63 -11.13 -10.49 -7.08
N GLY A 64 -11.33 -9.24 -6.62
CA GLY A 64 -12.62 -8.56 -6.61
C GLY A 64 -13.21 -8.43 -8.01
N LEU A 65 -12.40 -7.99 -8.98
CA LEU A 65 -12.81 -7.89 -10.38
C LEU A 65 -13.22 -9.25 -10.95
N THR A 66 -12.36 -10.25 -10.85
CA THR A 66 -12.62 -11.58 -11.38
C THR A 66 -13.90 -12.17 -10.78
N ARG A 67 -14.04 -12.08 -9.45
CA ARG A 67 -15.21 -12.59 -8.75
C ARG A 67 -16.50 -11.85 -9.15
N GLY A 68 -16.41 -10.53 -9.28
CA GLY A 68 -17.55 -9.71 -9.72
C GLY A 68 -18.03 -10.08 -11.14
N GLN A 69 -17.09 -10.28 -12.05
CA GLN A 69 -17.37 -10.72 -13.41
C GLN A 69 -18.03 -12.12 -13.42
N MET A 70 -17.49 -13.06 -12.65
CA MET A 70 -18.05 -14.41 -12.56
C MET A 70 -19.46 -14.47 -11.96
N LEU A 71 -19.76 -13.58 -11.01
CA LEU A 71 -21.06 -13.56 -10.32
C LEU A 71 -22.07 -12.59 -10.96
N GLY A 72 -21.67 -11.82 -11.97
CA GLY A 72 -22.48 -10.75 -12.55
C GLY A 72 -22.81 -9.61 -11.57
N LYS A 73 -22.13 -9.53 -10.43
CA LYS A 73 -22.36 -8.54 -9.37
C LYS A 73 -21.06 -8.14 -8.70
N MET A 74 -20.76 -6.84 -8.75
CA MET A 74 -19.59 -6.28 -8.05
C MET A 74 -19.93 -5.98 -6.58
N ALA A 75 -19.02 -6.34 -5.68
CA ALA A 75 -18.99 -5.83 -4.31
C ALA A 75 -17.90 -4.76 -4.19
N PRO A 76 -17.95 -3.88 -3.17
CA PRO A 76 -16.91 -2.86 -2.97
C PRO A 76 -15.52 -3.47 -2.94
N PHE A 77 -14.58 -2.89 -3.69
CA PHE A 77 -13.22 -3.39 -3.82
C PHE A 77 -12.48 -3.45 -2.49
N ILE A 78 -12.74 -2.49 -1.58
CA ILE A 78 -12.13 -2.45 -0.25
C ILE A 78 -12.34 -3.74 0.55
N LYS A 79 -13.47 -4.43 0.37
CA LYS A 79 -13.73 -5.72 1.01
C LYS A 79 -12.73 -6.79 0.57
N TYR A 80 -12.40 -6.83 -0.71
CA TYR A 80 -11.45 -7.79 -1.27
C TYR A 80 -10.00 -7.42 -0.92
N VAL A 81 -9.68 -6.13 -0.90
CA VAL A 81 -8.40 -5.62 -0.41
C VAL A 81 -8.22 -6.00 1.05
N GLY A 82 -9.22 -5.76 1.91
CA GLY A 82 -9.19 -6.13 3.32
C GLY A 82 -9.03 -7.64 3.55
N MET A 83 -9.71 -8.47 2.74
CA MET A 83 -9.52 -9.93 2.79
C MET A 83 -8.08 -10.33 2.44
N SER A 84 -7.53 -9.75 1.38
CA SER A 84 -6.16 -10.01 0.93
C SER A 84 -5.13 -9.56 1.97
N SER A 85 -5.31 -8.38 2.54
CA SER A 85 -4.43 -7.84 3.59
C SER A 85 -4.44 -8.70 4.87
N ARG A 86 -5.61 -9.25 5.24
CA ARG A 86 -5.72 -10.18 6.38
C ARG A 86 -4.99 -11.50 6.14
N GLU A 87 -5.06 -12.05 4.92
CA GLU A 87 -4.31 -13.27 4.58
C GLU A 87 -2.80 -13.02 4.58
N TRP A 88 -2.36 -11.86 4.09
CA TRP A 88 -0.98 -11.43 4.23
C TRP A 88 -0.58 -11.31 5.71
N ALA A 89 -1.36 -10.60 6.54
CA ALA A 89 -1.07 -10.44 7.96
C ALA A 89 -0.97 -11.79 8.70
N ALA A 90 -1.81 -12.75 8.33
CA ALA A 90 -1.72 -14.11 8.87
C ALA A 90 -0.40 -14.80 8.49
N SER A 91 0.13 -14.56 7.27
CA SER A 91 1.42 -15.12 6.84
C SER A 91 2.62 -14.53 7.61
N GLN A 92 2.48 -13.31 8.13
CA GLN A 92 3.53 -12.62 8.89
C GLN A 92 3.64 -13.11 10.36
N ARG A 93 2.66 -13.84 10.88
CA ARG A 93 2.67 -14.34 12.27
C ARG A 93 3.35 -15.72 12.38
N PRO A 94 4.09 -16.01 13.48
CA PRO A 94 4.80 -17.28 13.66
C PRO A 94 3.93 -18.53 13.50
N TRP A 95 2.69 -18.44 13.95
CA TRP A 95 1.71 -19.54 13.91
C TRP A 95 0.48 -19.20 13.07
N GLY A 96 0.57 -18.08 12.34
CA GLY A 96 -0.51 -17.62 11.48
C GLY A 96 -0.66 -18.53 10.25
N ARG A 97 -1.90 -18.94 9.99
CA ARG A 97 -2.25 -19.66 8.76
C ARG A 97 -3.33 -18.88 8.04
N PRO A 98 -3.13 -18.56 6.75
CA PRO A 98 -4.19 -18.00 5.92
C PRO A 98 -5.41 -18.93 5.96
N THR A 99 -6.59 -18.34 6.24
CA THR A 99 -7.78 -19.14 6.54
C THR A 99 -8.54 -19.58 5.29
N ARG A 100 -8.39 -18.87 4.17
CA ARG A 100 -9.26 -19.08 3.00
C ARG A 100 -8.55 -19.13 1.64
N ASN A 101 -7.23 -18.88 1.57
CA ASN A 101 -6.42 -18.94 0.35
C ASN A 101 -6.99 -18.14 -0.86
N TYR A 102 -7.57 -16.96 -0.61
CA TYR A 102 -8.03 -16.08 -1.69
C TYR A 102 -6.88 -15.46 -2.47
N CYS A 103 -5.70 -15.39 -1.84
CA CYS A 103 -4.52 -14.76 -2.41
C CYS A 103 -3.60 -15.80 -3.03
N TRP A 104 -3.51 -15.79 -4.37
CA TRP A 104 -2.56 -16.64 -5.08
C TRP A 104 -1.10 -16.31 -4.74
N LEU A 105 -0.83 -15.07 -4.27
CA LEU A 105 0.50 -14.64 -3.82
C LEU A 105 1.02 -15.42 -2.61
N LEU A 106 0.16 -16.02 -1.80
CA LEU A 106 0.56 -16.91 -0.70
C LEU A 106 1.36 -18.14 -1.17
N ARG A 107 1.32 -18.46 -2.46
CA ARG A 107 2.14 -19.52 -3.08
C ARG A 107 3.56 -19.06 -3.41
N LYS A 108 3.87 -17.76 -3.20
CA LYS A 108 5.18 -17.16 -3.44
C LYS A 108 5.88 -16.94 -2.10
N ALA A 109 6.81 -17.84 -1.75
CA ALA A 109 7.49 -17.80 -0.47
C ALA A 109 8.18 -16.45 -0.20
N GLU A 110 8.73 -15.83 -1.24
CA GLU A 110 9.41 -14.54 -1.18
C GLU A 110 8.49 -13.41 -0.70
N LEU A 111 7.21 -13.44 -1.10
CA LEU A 111 6.20 -12.45 -0.70
C LEU A 111 5.53 -12.75 0.64
N CYS A 112 5.89 -13.87 1.28
CA CYS A 112 5.37 -14.28 2.58
C CYS A 112 6.45 -14.32 3.66
N ARG A 113 7.68 -13.91 3.36
CA ARG A 113 8.74 -13.78 4.34
C ARG A 113 8.32 -12.79 5.42
N ARG A 114 8.70 -13.08 6.67
CA ARG A 114 8.33 -12.25 7.81
C ARG A 114 9.23 -11.03 7.91
N HIS A 115 8.81 -9.95 7.31
CA HIS A 115 9.50 -8.66 7.29
C HIS A 115 8.64 -7.53 7.87
N CYS A 116 7.46 -7.85 8.42
CA CYS A 116 6.64 -6.84 9.08
C CYS A 116 7.16 -6.59 10.50
N MET A 117 7.88 -5.50 10.66
CA MET A 117 8.41 -5.06 11.96
C MET A 117 7.33 -4.34 12.80
N ASP A 118 6.32 -3.76 12.18
CA ASP A 118 5.22 -3.08 12.87
C ASP A 118 4.10 -4.06 13.23
N THR A 119 4.18 -4.63 14.42
CA THR A 119 3.15 -5.56 14.95
C THR A 119 1.79 -4.90 15.08
N ARG A 120 1.70 -3.57 15.23
CA ARG A 120 0.46 -2.81 15.34
C ARG A 120 -0.38 -2.91 14.06
N MET A 121 0.28 -2.89 12.89
CA MET A 121 -0.38 -3.12 11.61
C MET A 121 -1.01 -4.51 11.55
N LEU A 122 -0.28 -5.53 11.98
CA LEU A 122 -0.78 -6.91 12.03
C LEU A 122 -1.97 -7.05 13.00
N ASP A 123 -1.90 -6.38 14.15
CA ASP A 123 -2.96 -6.38 15.14
C ASP A 123 -4.22 -5.69 14.62
N THR A 124 -4.06 -4.57 13.91
CA THR A 124 -5.17 -3.85 13.28
C THR A 124 -5.88 -4.73 12.24
N LEU A 125 -5.14 -5.38 11.35
CA LEU A 125 -5.70 -6.28 10.33
C LEU A 125 -6.34 -7.54 10.93
N SER A 126 -5.99 -7.90 12.16
CA SER A 126 -6.56 -9.06 12.86
C SER A 126 -7.89 -8.76 13.56
N ARG A 127 -8.29 -7.50 13.65
CA ARG A 127 -9.57 -7.10 14.27
C ARG A 127 -10.76 -7.63 13.48
N GLN A 128 -11.88 -7.86 14.16
CA GLN A 128 -13.11 -8.31 13.52
C GLN A 128 -13.61 -7.29 12.48
N THR A 129 -13.59 -6.01 12.85
CA THR A 129 -13.94 -4.89 11.97
C THR A 129 -12.67 -4.18 11.51
N LEU A 130 -12.55 -3.96 10.20
CA LEU A 130 -11.47 -3.16 9.62
C LEU A 130 -11.79 -1.68 9.78
N GLY A 131 -10.74 -0.86 9.93
CA GLY A 131 -10.88 0.60 9.95
C GLY A 131 -11.28 1.18 8.60
N THR A 132 -11.97 2.31 8.66
CA THR A 132 -12.26 3.18 7.51
C THR A 132 -11.85 4.61 7.86
N PRO A 133 -11.78 5.54 6.88
CA PRO A 133 -11.54 6.94 7.18
C PRO A 133 -12.54 7.53 8.20
N GLU A 134 -13.83 7.15 8.12
CA GLU A 134 -14.89 7.63 9.02
C GLU A 134 -14.86 6.96 10.39
N THR A 135 -14.43 5.72 10.46
CA THR A 135 -14.33 4.93 11.68
C THR A 135 -12.96 4.26 11.80
N PRO A 136 -11.92 5.03 12.11
CA PRO A 136 -10.56 4.51 12.17
C PRO A 136 -10.40 3.43 13.23
N ALA A 137 -9.68 2.37 12.92
CA ALA A 137 -9.37 1.30 13.88
C ALA A 137 -8.27 1.68 14.88
N ASN A 138 -7.50 2.73 14.58
CA ASN A 138 -6.40 3.26 15.39
C ASN A 138 -6.15 4.72 15.00
N ASN A 139 -5.13 5.34 15.59
CA ASN A 139 -4.68 6.70 15.25
C ASN A 139 -3.25 6.70 14.69
N TYR A 140 -2.85 5.62 14.03
CA TYR A 140 -1.50 5.49 13.49
C TYR A 140 -1.22 6.44 12.36
N ASP A 141 -0.04 7.03 12.44
CA ASP A 141 0.55 7.92 11.45
C ASP A 141 1.95 7.38 11.08
N SER A 142 1.97 6.38 10.21
CA SER A 142 3.23 5.80 9.74
C SER A 142 3.18 5.68 8.21
N PRO A 143 4.33 5.81 7.52
CA PRO A 143 4.37 5.69 6.06
C PRO A 143 4.08 4.28 5.54
N GLY A 144 4.00 3.29 6.43
CA GLY A 144 3.92 1.88 6.06
C GLY A 144 2.70 1.48 5.22
N GLY A 145 1.59 2.21 5.32
CA GLY A 145 0.38 1.92 4.56
C GLY A 145 0.31 2.59 3.19
N ILE A 146 1.05 3.67 2.97
CA ILE A 146 0.90 4.50 1.76
C ILE A 146 1.19 3.73 0.47
N THR A 147 2.12 2.79 0.49
CA THR A 147 2.50 1.99 -0.68
C THR A 147 1.35 1.14 -1.22
N THR A 148 0.35 0.82 -0.39
CA THR A 148 -0.84 0.06 -0.80
C THR A 148 -1.69 0.83 -1.80
N ALA A 149 -1.73 2.16 -1.69
CA ALA A 149 -2.48 3.03 -2.61
C ALA A 149 -1.93 3.03 -4.04
N ILE A 150 -0.66 2.64 -4.24
CA ILE A 150 -0.06 2.45 -5.58
C ILE A 150 -0.89 1.44 -6.38
N GLY A 151 -1.26 0.31 -5.76
CA GLY A 151 -2.08 -0.71 -6.39
C GLY A 151 -3.44 -0.19 -6.85
N VAL A 152 -4.06 0.68 -6.06
CA VAL A 152 -5.35 1.33 -6.38
C VAL A 152 -5.21 2.20 -7.63
N GLY A 153 -4.26 3.14 -7.63
CA GLY A 153 -4.05 4.04 -8.76
C GLY A 153 -3.66 3.32 -10.06
N LEU A 154 -2.90 2.21 -9.95
CA LEU A 154 -2.56 1.37 -11.10
C LEU A 154 -3.76 0.60 -11.66
N PHE A 155 -4.68 0.17 -10.81
CA PHE A 155 -5.79 -0.70 -11.19
C PHE A 155 -6.83 0.03 -12.05
N PHE A 156 -7.16 1.25 -11.71
CA PHE A 156 -8.17 2.06 -12.40
C PHE A 156 -7.56 2.93 -13.50
N HIS A 157 -7.10 2.29 -14.55
CA HIS A 157 -6.42 2.94 -15.68
C HIS A 157 -7.35 3.41 -16.80
N GLU A 158 -8.60 2.94 -16.83
CA GLU A 158 -9.61 3.36 -17.79
C GLU A 158 -10.40 4.56 -17.26
N ASP A 159 -10.84 5.46 -18.16
CA ASP A 159 -11.63 6.66 -17.81
C ASP A 159 -13.10 6.37 -17.40
N ARG A 160 -13.38 5.14 -16.98
CA ARG A 160 -14.73 4.70 -16.61
C ARG A 160 -15.04 4.85 -15.12
N THR A 161 -14.02 5.02 -14.30
CA THR A 161 -14.17 5.17 -12.84
C THR A 161 -13.97 6.63 -12.48
N ASP A 162 -14.87 7.16 -11.67
CA ASP A 162 -14.74 8.51 -11.15
C ASP A 162 -13.47 8.65 -10.34
N GLN A 163 -12.76 9.78 -10.51
CA GLN A 163 -11.53 10.05 -9.78
C GLN A 163 -11.78 10.09 -8.26
N HIS A 164 -12.92 10.64 -7.82
CA HIS A 164 -13.29 10.65 -6.39
C HIS A 164 -13.43 9.24 -5.80
N GLU A 165 -13.93 8.28 -6.56
CA GLU A 165 -14.01 6.88 -6.12
C GLU A 165 -12.61 6.25 -5.98
N ILE A 166 -11.69 6.59 -6.88
CA ILE A 166 -10.30 6.11 -6.81
C ILE A 166 -9.60 6.70 -5.59
N ASP A 167 -9.76 7.99 -5.36
CA ASP A 167 -9.17 8.72 -4.25
C ASP A 167 -9.70 8.18 -2.90
N LEU A 168 -11.01 7.98 -2.80
CA LEU A 168 -11.63 7.37 -1.62
C LEU A 168 -11.09 5.96 -1.37
N LEU A 169 -11.03 5.12 -2.40
CA LEU A 169 -10.49 3.76 -2.23
C LEU A 169 -9.00 3.78 -1.85
N GLY A 170 -8.23 4.77 -2.31
CA GLY A 170 -6.85 5.01 -1.87
C GLY A 170 -6.78 5.29 -0.37
N ALA A 171 -7.63 6.20 0.14
CA ALA A 171 -7.76 6.49 1.56
C ALA A 171 -8.20 5.27 2.36
N GLU A 172 -9.27 4.60 1.95
CA GLU A 172 -9.80 3.39 2.59
C GLU A 172 -8.76 2.28 2.70
N THR A 173 -7.94 2.10 1.65
CA THR A 173 -6.91 1.05 1.61
C THR A 173 -5.82 1.31 2.65
N VAL A 174 -5.39 2.56 2.83
CA VAL A 174 -4.43 2.93 3.89
C VAL A 174 -5.08 2.86 5.26
N ALA A 175 -6.35 3.26 5.41
CA ALA A 175 -7.09 3.23 6.67
C ALA A 175 -7.26 1.80 7.24
N LEU A 176 -7.09 0.75 6.44
CA LEU A 176 -7.04 -0.63 6.92
C LEU A 176 -5.94 -0.85 7.97
N THR A 177 -4.87 -0.07 7.91
CA THR A 177 -3.70 -0.23 8.78
C THR A 177 -3.33 1.03 9.55
N GLN A 178 -3.50 2.21 8.96
CA GLN A 178 -3.20 3.52 9.55
C GLN A 178 -4.44 4.41 9.56
N GLY A 179 -4.94 4.71 10.75
CA GLY A 179 -6.19 5.45 10.92
C GLY A 179 -6.02 6.95 11.14
N SER A 180 -4.80 7.49 11.12
CA SER A 180 -4.58 8.94 11.15
C SER A 180 -5.01 9.59 9.83
N PRO A 181 -5.70 10.76 9.86
CA PRO A 181 -6.04 11.51 8.65
C PRO A 181 -4.83 11.80 7.76
N SER A 182 -3.69 12.19 8.32
CA SER A 182 -2.45 12.42 7.58
C SER A 182 -2.00 11.18 6.79
N ALA A 183 -2.16 9.98 7.35
CA ALA A 183 -1.77 8.74 6.70
C ALA A 183 -2.74 8.37 5.56
N PHE A 184 -4.04 8.27 5.83
CA PHE A 184 -4.96 7.80 4.79
C PHE A 184 -5.22 8.85 3.70
N LEU A 185 -5.19 10.16 3.99
CA LEU A 185 -5.26 11.20 2.95
C LEU A 185 -4.03 11.17 2.03
N SER A 186 -2.84 10.86 2.58
CA SER A 186 -1.65 10.64 1.74
C SER A 186 -1.84 9.45 0.78
N GLY A 187 -2.59 8.43 1.19
CA GLY A 187 -2.99 7.31 0.32
C GLY A 187 -3.91 7.76 -0.82
N ALA A 188 -4.89 8.60 -0.53
CA ALA A 188 -5.75 9.19 -1.56
C ALA A 188 -4.95 10.01 -2.57
N VAL A 189 -4.05 10.90 -2.09
CA VAL A 189 -3.14 11.68 -2.94
C VAL A 189 -2.31 10.78 -3.86
N LEU A 190 -1.73 9.71 -3.31
CA LEU A 190 -0.90 8.81 -4.10
C LEU A 190 -1.72 8.03 -5.14
N ALA A 191 -2.90 7.53 -4.79
CA ALA A 191 -3.81 6.88 -5.73
C ALA A 191 -4.22 7.82 -6.86
N HIS A 192 -4.55 9.08 -6.55
CA HIS A 192 -4.83 10.14 -7.50
C HIS A 192 -3.70 10.32 -8.49
N ILE A 193 -2.49 10.62 -7.98
CA ILE A 193 -1.31 10.86 -8.82
C ILE A 193 -1.04 9.66 -9.72
N MET A 194 -1.10 8.44 -9.19
CA MET A 194 -0.82 7.24 -9.96
C MET A 194 -1.84 6.98 -11.05
N SER A 195 -3.14 7.14 -10.79
CA SER A 195 -4.18 6.97 -11.80
C SER A 195 -4.08 8.04 -12.90
N ARG A 196 -3.81 9.29 -12.53
CA ARG A 196 -3.61 10.40 -13.47
C ARG A 196 -2.35 10.22 -14.32
N LEU A 197 -1.25 9.80 -13.71
CA LEU A 197 0.01 9.56 -14.41
C LEU A 197 -0.12 8.49 -15.50
N ILE A 198 -0.90 7.43 -15.26
CA ILE A 198 -1.15 6.40 -16.27
C ILE A 198 -2.01 6.90 -17.41
N ARG A 199 -3.06 7.65 -17.09
CA ARG A 199 -3.98 8.20 -18.11
C ARG A 199 -3.34 9.34 -18.92
N GLN A 200 -2.47 10.12 -18.29
CA GLN A 200 -1.85 11.32 -18.85
C GLN A 200 -0.34 11.38 -18.55
N PRO A 201 0.46 10.46 -19.12
CA PRO A 201 1.88 10.31 -18.78
C PRO A 201 2.76 11.50 -19.19
N HIS A 202 2.23 12.42 -19.98
CA HIS A 202 2.92 13.64 -20.43
C HIS A 202 2.77 14.81 -19.43
N LEU A 203 1.90 14.71 -18.44
CA LEU A 203 1.73 15.77 -17.46
C LEU A 203 2.92 15.82 -16.48
N PRO A 204 3.43 17.04 -16.17
CA PRO A 204 4.48 17.20 -15.19
C PRO A 204 4.00 16.75 -13.80
N LEU A 205 4.86 16.03 -13.06
CA LEU A 205 4.53 15.56 -11.70
C LEU A 205 4.06 16.69 -10.78
N LYS A 206 4.70 17.88 -10.85
CA LYS A 206 4.30 19.05 -10.06
C LYS A 206 2.83 19.44 -10.28
N ARG A 207 2.32 19.30 -11.49
CA ARG A 207 0.92 19.57 -11.82
C ARG A 207 0.02 18.50 -11.22
N LEU A 208 0.38 17.22 -11.35
CA LEU A 208 -0.38 16.11 -10.77
C LEU A 208 -0.49 16.20 -9.25
N VAL A 209 0.59 16.61 -8.58
CA VAL A 209 0.58 16.86 -7.13
C VAL A 209 -0.37 18.00 -6.77
N ALA A 210 -0.34 19.11 -7.52
CA ALA A 210 -1.24 20.24 -7.25
C ALA A 210 -2.72 19.86 -7.47
N GLU A 211 -3.03 19.15 -8.56
CA GLU A 211 -4.38 18.62 -8.83
C GLU A 211 -4.86 17.70 -7.70
N ALA A 212 -4.01 16.78 -7.24
CA ALA A 212 -4.33 15.86 -6.15
C ALA A 212 -4.62 16.60 -4.83
N VAL A 213 -3.82 17.61 -4.48
CA VAL A 213 -4.03 18.41 -3.26
C VAL A 213 -5.36 19.15 -3.30
N GLU A 214 -5.72 19.78 -4.42
CA GLU A 214 -7.01 20.47 -4.55
C GLU A 214 -8.18 19.48 -4.50
N ALA A 215 -8.08 18.33 -5.18
CA ALA A 215 -9.10 17.28 -5.11
C ALA A 215 -9.31 16.77 -3.67
N MET A 216 -8.24 16.62 -2.88
CA MET A 216 -8.35 16.22 -1.47
C MET A 216 -9.03 17.30 -0.61
N LYS A 217 -8.77 18.59 -0.85
CA LYS A 217 -9.46 19.67 -0.17
C LYS A 217 -10.96 19.70 -0.48
N GLU A 218 -11.32 19.47 -1.74
CA GLU A 218 -12.74 19.38 -2.14
C GLU A 218 -13.43 18.17 -1.49
N GLN A 219 -12.82 17.00 -1.56
CA GLN A 219 -13.45 15.76 -1.15
C GLN A 219 -13.46 15.56 0.36
N PHE A 220 -12.38 15.92 1.06
CA PHE A 220 -12.17 15.61 2.47
C PHE A 220 -12.04 16.85 3.38
N GLY A 221 -11.91 18.05 2.81
CA GLY A 221 -11.61 19.27 3.59
C GLY A 221 -12.66 19.62 4.64
N HIS A 222 -13.92 19.24 4.45
CA HIS A 222 -14.98 19.45 5.43
C HIS A 222 -14.90 18.53 6.66
N GLN A 223 -14.18 17.41 6.54
CA GLN A 223 -14.09 16.41 7.60
C GLN A 223 -12.75 16.48 8.35
N TYR A 224 -11.68 16.94 7.69
CA TYR A 224 -10.31 16.84 8.19
C TYR A 224 -9.52 18.16 8.07
N SER A 225 -10.20 19.30 8.15
CA SER A 225 -9.58 20.65 8.12
C SER A 225 -8.97 21.05 9.48
#